data_7f910ee90455bec9a892bb1a13990e48
#
_entry.id   7f910ee90455bec9a892bb1a13990e48
#
_cell.length_a   1.000
_cell.length_b   1.000
_cell.length_c   1.000
_cell.angle_alpha   90.00
_cell.angle_beta   90.00
_cell.angle_gamma   90.00
#
_symmetry.space_group_name_H-M   'P 1'
#
loop_
_entity.id
_entity.type
_entity.pdbx_description
1 polymer ?
#
loop_
_entity_poly.entity_id
_entity_poly.type
_entity_poly.pdbx_seq_one_letter_code
_entity_poly.pdbx_strand_id
1 'polypeptide(L)'
;MAEPRRNTRVAKTAKTKPMDEYGHLQPQAPELEEAVLGALMIEKDAYSLVSEILRPESFYEHRHQLIYAAITDLAIQQKPIDILTVAEQLRSRGNLEEAGGPFYITQLSGKVASSAHIEYHARIIAQKFLARELISFTSNIQTKAFDETQDVDDLMQEAEGKLFEISQQNMKKDYTQINPVIQEAYEMLQKAAARTDGLSGLSSGFHQLDKMTSGWQNSDLIIIAARPAMGKTAFVLSMAKNMAVNSKVPVALFSLEMSNVQLVNRLIVNVCEIPGEKIKSGQLAPYEWGQLDYKIKELYDAPLYVDDTPSLSVFELRTKARRLVREHGVKIMIIDYHQLMNASGMSFGSRQEEVSTISRSLKGLAKELNIPIIALSQLNRGVENREGIDGKRPQLSDLRESGAIEQDADMVCFIHRPEYYKIYTDEKGNDLHGMAEIIIAKHRNGAVGDVLLRFRGEYARFQNPDDDMIVPMPGEEKKAPVLRSKMNNGGGQDFVPPPPAEMPPMPDNPFGAPVPDVPF
;
A
#
# COMPACT_ATOMS: atom_id res chain seq x y z
N MET A 1 31.78 -84.11 22.78
CA MET A 1 31.56 -82.88 23.60
C MET A 1 31.20 -81.77 22.69
N ALA A 2 29.92 -81.38 22.68
CA ALA A 2 29.39 -80.36 21.84
C ALA A 2 29.09 -79.15 22.69
N GLU A 3 29.68 -77.95 22.35
CA GLU A 3 29.42 -76.66 23.01
C GLU A 3 28.09 -76.10 22.54
N PRO A 4 27.32 -75.41 23.43
CA PRO A 4 26.05 -74.85 23.08
C PRO A 4 26.24 -73.43 22.43
N ARG A 5 25.60 -73.21 21.27
CA ARG A 5 25.48 -71.96 20.57
C ARG A 5 24.68 -70.94 21.45
N ARG A 6 25.32 -69.88 21.87
CA ARG A 6 24.65 -68.70 22.46
C ARG A 6 23.89 -67.94 21.37
N ASN A 7 22.55 -67.95 21.44
CA ASN A 7 21.68 -66.98 20.71
C ASN A 7 21.78 -65.63 21.34
N THR A 8 22.51 -64.71 20.73
CA THR A 8 22.46 -63.29 21.05
C THR A 8 21.23 -62.66 20.39
N ARG A 9 20.17 -62.48 21.16
CA ARG A 9 19.07 -61.58 20.79
C ARG A 9 19.62 -60.16 20.67
N VAL A 10 19.68 -59.62 19.44
CA VAL A 10 19.91 -58.19 19.17
C VAL A 10 18.68 -57.47 19.67
N ALA A 11 18.85 -56.73 20.75
CA ALA A 11 17.85 -55.79 21.24
C ALA A 11 17.60 -54.71 20.15
N LYS A 12 16.37 -54.61 19.67
CA LYS A 12 15.93 -53.48 18.84
C LYS A 12 16.10 -52.21 19.69
N THR A 13 17.11 -51.41 19.36
CA THR A 13 17.29 -50.07 19.89
C THR A 13 16.04 -49.26 19.54
N ALA A 14 15.27 -48.89 20.56
CA ALA A 14 14.21 -47.91 20.42
C ALA A 14 14.84 -46.61 19.89
N LYS A 15 14.38 -46.14 18.70
CA LYS A 15 14.79 -44.86 18.15
C LYS A 15 14.39 -43.78 19.18
N THR A 16 15.36 -43.24 19.88
CA THR A 16 15.18 -42.05 20.74
C THR A 16 14.61 -40.93 19.88
N LYS A 17 13.45 -40.39 20.27
CA LYS A 17 12.86 -39.22 19.61
C LYS A 17 13.87 -38.07 19.70
N PRO A 18 14.06 -37.28 18.64
CA PRO A 18 14.97 -36.14 18.69
C PRO A 18 14.49 -35.17 19.75
N MET A 19 15.28 -34.98 20.80
CA MET A 19 15.13 -33.98 21.83
C MET A 19 16.07 -32.81 21.50
N ASP A 20 15.64 -31.59 21.80
CA ASP A 20 16.52 -30.43 21.75
C ASP A 20 17.58 -30.50 22.86
N GLU A 21 18.55 -29.54 22.84
CA GLU A 21 19.62 -29.47 23.86
C GLU A 21 19.08 -29.31 25.29
N TYR A 22 17.83 -28.89 25.46
CA TYR A 22 17.15 -28.71 26.76
C TYR A 22 16.22 -29.88 27.13
N GLY A 23 16.18 -30.96 26.33
CA GLY A 23 15.35 -32.13 26.60
C GLY A 23 13.88 -32.00 26.25
N HIS A 24 13.48 -30.94 25.51
CA HIS A 24 12.10 -30.76 25.05
C HIS A 24 11.85 -31.54 23.76
N LEU A 25 10.65 -32.16 23.67
CA LEU A 25 10.17 -32.73 22.42
C LEU A 25 9.76 -31.62 21.46
N GLN A 26 10.20 -31.73 20.19
CA GLN A 26 9.75 -30.79 19.17
C GLN A 26 8.23 -30.82 19.02
N PRO A 27 7.58 -29.66 18.75
CA PRO A 27 6.13 -29.59 18.54
C PRO A 27 5.70 -30.52 17.41
N GLN A 28 4.87 -31.53 17.72
CA GLN A 28 4.43 -32.58 16.80
C GLN A 28 3.00 -33.00 17.11
N ALA A 29 2.33 -33.61 16.14
CA ALA A 29 1.01 -34.18 16.26
C ALA A 29 0.84 -35.40 15.32
N PRO A 30 1.64 -36.51 15.49
CA PRO A 30 1.64 -37.62 14.56
C PRO A 30 0.27 -38.26 14.35
N GLU A 31 -0.55 -38.36 15.40
CA GLU A 31 -1.91 -38.94 15.32
C GLU A 31 -2.82 -38.12 14.39
N LEU A 32 -2.70 -36.78 14.41
CA LEU A 32 -3.46 -35.90 13.50
C LEU A 32 -2.92 -35.98 12.08
N GLU A 33 -1.59 -36.14 11.92
CA GLU A 33 -0.98 -36.30 10.61
C GLU A 33 -1.49 -37.61 9.94
N GLU A 34 -1.52 -38.69 10.68
CA GLU A 34 -2.07 -39.96 10.22
C GLU A 34 -3.55 -39.87 9.85
N ALA A 35 -4.36 -39.18 10.69
CA ALA A 35 -5.78 -38.97 10.44
C ALA A 35 -6.03 -38.15 9.16
N VAL A 36 -5.24 -37.08 8.94
CA VAL A 36 -5.35 -36.25 7.73
C VAL A 36 -4.95 -37.01 6.49
N LEU A 37 -3.81 -37.72 6.52
CA LEU A 37 -3.36 -38.54 5.38
C LEU A 37 -4.36 -39.65 5.03
N GLY A 38 -4.91 -40.30 6.04
CA GLY A 38 -5.95 -41.31 5.86
C GLY A 38 -7.22 -40.72 5.22
N ALA A 39 -7.69 -39.59 5.71
CA ALA A 39 -8.87 -38.91 5.17
C ALA A 39 -8.69 -38.49 3.71
N LEU A 40 -7.50 -37.98 3.34
CA LEU A 40 -7.15 -37.61 1.96
C LEU A 40 -7.23 -38.79 0.96
N MET A 41 -6.98 -40.01 1.43
CA MET A 41 -7.05 -41.21 0.58
C MET A 41 -8.45 -41.83 0.50
N ILE A 42 -9.40 -41.38 1.35
CA ILE A 42 -10.76 -41.91 1.40
C ILE A 42 -11.74 -40.94 0.74
N GLU A 43 -11.60 -39.64 1.00
CA GLU A 43 -12.55 -38.62 0.54
C GLU A 43 -12.04 -37.83 -0.65
N LYS A 44 -12.85 -37.81 -1.70
CA LYS A 44 -12.49 -37.23 -2.98
C LYS A 44 -12.17 -35.74 -2.92
N ASP A 45 -12.88 -34.96 -2.08
CA ASP A 45 -12.76 -33.51 -2.02
C ASP A 45 -11.88 -33.02 -0.85
N ALA A 46 -11.37 -33.94 -0.03
CA ALA A 46 -10.59 -33.63 1.17
C ALA A 46 -9.30 -32.86 0.85
N TYR A 47 -8.66 -33.15 -0.28
CA TYR A 47 -7.43 -32.47 -0.67
C TYR A 47 -7.63 -30.95 -0.90
N SER A 48 -8.74 -30.56 -1.49
CA SER A 48 -9.04 -29.15 -1.74
C SER A 48 -9.15 -28.33 -0.45
N LEU A 49 -9.62 -28.94 0.65
CA LEU A 49 -9.77 -28.29 1.95
C LEU A 49 -8.42 -28.05 2.66
N VAL A 50 -7.42 -28.87 2.39
CA VAL A 50 -6.14 -28.81 3.12
C VAL A 50 -4.95 -28.36 2.26
N SER A 51 -5.07 -28.38 0.94
CA SER A 51 -3.98 -28.03 0.00
C SER A 51 -3.43 -26.62 0.18
N GLU A 52 -4.26 -25.69 0.67
CA GLU A 52 -3.84 -24.35 0.99
C GLU A 52 -3.21 -24.21 2.39
N ILE A 53 -3.46 -25.17 3.30
CA ILE A 53 -3.01 -25.13 4.70
C ILE A 53 -1.72 -25.89 4.89
N LEU A 54 -1.59 -27.04 4.22
CA LEU A 54 -0.48 -27.98 4.40
C LEU A 54 0.44 -28.02 3.20
N ARG A 55 1.72 -28.24 3.51
CA ARG A 55 2.79 -28.59 2.55
C ARG A 55 3.45 -29.87 3.02
N PRO A 56 4.23 -30.58 2.18
CA PRO A 56 4.96 -31.75 2.63
C PRO A 56 5.79 -31.50 3.89
N GLU A 57 6.46 -30.37 3.97
CA GLU A 57 7.31 -29.96 5.11
C GLU A 57 6.52 -29.70 6.39
N SER A 58 5.20 -29.50 6.29
CA SER A 58 4.32 -29.29 7.46
C SER A 58 4.25 -30.51 8.37
N PHE A 59 4.51 -31.71 7.82
CA PHE A 59 4.48 -32.96 8.55
C PHE A 59 5.78 -33.18 9.34
N TYR A 60 5.66 -33.72 10.54
CA TYR A 60 6.81 -33.99 11.40
C TYR A 60 7.55 -35.27 10.99
N GLU A 61 6.81 -36.36 10.70
CA GLU A 61 7.40 -37.60 10.29
C GLU A 61 7.77 -37.60 8.80
N HIS A 62 9.01 -37.94 8.47
CA HIS A 62 9.48 -37.94 7.09
C HIS A 62 8.63 -38.82 6.17
N ARG A 63 8.17 -39.97 6.67
CA ARG A 63 7.25 -40.84 5.91
C ARG A 63 5.94 -40.17 5.54
N HIS A 64 5.41 -39.28 6.41
CA HIS A 64 4.19 -38.49 6.13
C HIS A 64 4.44 -37.42 5.09
N GLN A 65 5.65 -36.81 5.12
CA GLN A 65 6.07 -35.82 4.10
C GLN A 65 6.08 -36.49 2.70
N LEU A 66 6.65 -37.70 2.59
CA LEU A 66 6.70 -38.45 1.32
C LEU A 66 5.30 -38.82 0.82
N ILE A 67 4.40 -39.25 1.72
CA ILE A 67 3.03 -39.62 1.36
C ILE A 67 2.26 -38.36 0.89
N TYR A 68 2.36 -37.24 1.62
CA TYR A 68 1.69 -36.02 1.23
C TYR A 68 2.24 -35.44 -0.08
N ALA A 69 3.55 -35.53 -0.31
CA ALA A 69 4.16 -35.13 -1.58
C ALA A 69 3.61 -35.98 -2.76
N ALA A 70 3.43 -37.29 -2.56
CA ALA A 70 2.82 -38.17 -3.58
C ALA A 70 1.34 -37.80 -3.85
N ILE A 71 0.58 -37.47 -2.79
CA ILE A 71 -0.81 -36.98 -2.90
C ILE A 71 -0.86 -35.68 -3.68
N THR A 72 0.04 -34.73 -3.36
CA THR A 72 0.14 -33.45 -4.07
C THR A 72 0.40 -33.61 -5.55
N ASP A 73 1.31 -34.54 -5.94
CA ASP A 73 1.58 -34.80 -7.34
C ASP A 73 0.37 -35.37 -8.08
N LEU A 74 -0.34 -36.32 -7.45
CA LEU A 74 -1.55 -36.90 -8.04
C LEU A 74 -2.61 -35.82 -8.25
N ALA A 75 -2.77 -34.92 -7.29
CA ALA A 75 -3.68 -33.78 -7.40
C ALA A 75 -3.31 -32.84 -8.56
N ILE A 76 -2.02 -32.48 -8.70
CA ILE A 76 -1.52 -31.65 -9.80
C ILE A 76 -1.77 -32.32 -11.15
N GLN A 77 -1.60 -33.66 -11.23
CA GLN A 77 -1.85 -34.44 -12.43
C GLN A 77 -3.35 -34.75 -12.67
N GLN A 78 -4.24 -34.22 -11.81
CA GLN A 78 -5.68 -34.51 -11.84
C GLN A 78 -6.03 -35.98 -11.83
N LYS A 79 -5.20 -36.82 -11.16
CA LYS A 79 -5.43 -38.23 -10.98
C LYS A 79 -6.23 -38.50 -9.69
N PRO A 80 -6.97 -39.62 -9.63
CA PRO A 80 -7.65 -40.01 -8.40
C PRO A 80 -6.65 -40.18 -7.24
N ILE A 81 -7.04 -39.72 -6.05
CA ILE A 81 -6.25 -39.88 -4.83
C ILE A 81 -6.91 -41.00 -4.02
N ASP A 82 -6.31 -42.15 -4.02
CA ASP A 82 -6.72 -43.33 -3.24
C ASP A 82 -5.50 -44.13 -2.79
N ILE A 83 -5.72 -45.12 -1.95
CA ILE A 83 -4.67 -45.99 -1.37
C ILE A 83 -3.79 -46.58 -2.46
N LEU A 84 -4.39 -47.03 -3.57
CA LEU A 84 -3.67 -47.76 -4.64
C LEU A 84 -2.84 -46.80 -5.48
N THR A 85 -3.43 -45.67 -5.86
CA THR A 85 -2.76 -44.61 -6.66
C THR A 85 -1.61 -43.96 -5.90
N VAL A 86 -1.76 -43.70 -4.59
CA VAL A 86 -0.70 -43.19 -3.73
C VAL A 86 0.44 -44.19 -3.58
N ALA A 87 0.13 -45.49 -3.35
CA ALA A 87 1.14 -46.53 -3.27
C ALA A 87 1.92 -46.68 -4.59
N GLU A 88 1.24 -46.60 -5.73
CA GLU A 88 1.87 -46.67 -7.05
C GLU A 88 2.73 -45.45 -7.36
N GLN A 89 2.26 -44.25 -6.98
CA GLN A 89 3.04 -43.03 -7.10
C GLN A 89 4.33 -43.06 -6.25
N LEU A 90 4.24 -43.57 -5.01
CA LEU A 90 5.40 -43.78 -4.15
C LEU A 90 6.37 -44.83 -4.71
N ARG A 91 5.83 -45.89 -5.31
CA ARG A 91 6.64 -46.95 -5.96
C ARG A 91 7.39 -46.38 -7.17
N SER A 92 6.72 -45.58 -8.00
CA SER A 92 7.34 -44.96 -9.18
C SER A 92 8.48 -44.02 -8.82
N ARG A 93 8.41 -43.38 -7.63
CA ARG A 93 9.47 -42.53 -7.07
C ARG A 93 10.57 -43.28 -6.31
N GLY A 94 10.38 -44.59 -6.08
CA GLY A 94 11.30 -45.41 -5.27
C GLY A 94 11.20 -45.18 -3.75
N ASN A 95 10.19 -44.41 -3.28
CA ASN A 95 10.06 -43.99 -1.87
C ASN A 95 9.06 -44.88 -1.07
N LEU A 96 8.50 -45.94 -1.68
CA LEU A 96 7.44 -46.71 -1.06
C LEU A 96 7.86 -47.35 0.27
N GLU A 97 9.06 -47.92 0.33
CA GLU A 97 9.58 -48.57 1.55
C GLU A 97 9.89 -47.55 2.65
N GLU A 98 10.41 -46.40 2.27
CA GLU A 98 10.71 -45.28 3.21
C GLU A 98 9.42 -44.65 3.77
N ALA A 99 8.35 -44.63 2.98
CA ALA A 99 7.01 -44.22 3.41
C ALA A 99 6.33 -45.23 4.35
N GLY A 100 6.97 -46.40 4.63
CA GLY A 100 6.45 -47.44 5.52
C GLY A 100 5.82 -48.64 4.80
N GLY A 101 5.92 -48.68 3.48
CA GLY A 101 5.41 -49.78 2.65
C GLY A 101 3.88 -49.78 2.46
N PRO A 102 3.36 -50.70 1.63
CA PRO A 102 1.91 -50.73 1.31
C PRO A 102 1.03 -50.97 2.53
N PHE A 103 1.55 -51.72 3.51
CA PHE A 103 0.81 -52.00 4.75
C PHE A 103 0.54 -50.76 5.56
N TYR A 104 1.55 -49.87 5.69
CA TYR A 104 1.40 -48.63 6.42
C TYR A 104 0.38 -47.70 5.76
N ILE A 105 0.44 -47.56 4.44
CA ILE A 105 -0.51 -46.72 3.67
C ILE A 105 -1.95 -47.22 3.88
N THR A 106 -2.17 -48.55 3.86
CA THR A 106 -3.47 -49.14 4.14
C THR A 106 -3.89 -48.92 5.60
N GLN A 107 -2.95 -48.95 6.56
CA GLN A 107 -3.25 -48.72 7.98
C GLN A 107 -3.72 -47.28 8.22
N LEU A 108 -3.20 -46.29 7.50
CA LEU A 108 -3.62 -44.90 7.63
C LEU A 108 -5.12 -44.69 7.35
N SER A 109 -5.66 -45.40 6.36
CA SER A 109 -7.09 -45.35 6.06
C SER A 109 -7.98 -45.90 7.20
N GLY A 110 -7.48 -46.85 7.97
CA GLY A 110 -8.19 -47.41 9.13
C GLY A 110 -8.21 -46.48 10.38
N LYS A 111 -7.38 -45.46 10.41
CA LYS A 111 -7.30 -44.51 11.54
C LYS A 111 -8.23 -43.30 11.43
N VAL A 112 -8.98 -43.19 10.34
CA VAL A 112 -9.92 -42.09 10.11
C VAL A 112 -11.20 -42.31 10.89
N ALA A 113 -11.40 -41.56 11.96
CA ALA A 113 -12.65 -41.61 12.73
C ALA A 113 -13.77 -40.75 12.10
N SER A 114 -13.43 -39.63 11.46
CA SER A 114 -14.34 -38.73 10.71
C SER A 114 -13.50 -37.72 9.92
N SER A 115 -13.88 -37.46 8.69
CA SER A 115 -13.32 -36.42 7.83
C SER A 115 -13.90 -35.03 8.09
N ALA A 116 -14.99 -34.97 8.86
CA ALA A 116 -15.70 -33.71 9.14
C ALA A 116 -14.83 -32.61 9.75
N HIS A 117 -13.68 -32.95 10.33
CA HIS A 117 -12.78 -31.99 11.00
C HIS A 117 -11.39 -31.93 10.38
N ILE A 118 -11.22 -32.39 9.13
CA ILE A 118 -9.91 -32.47 8.46
C ILE A 118 -9.23 -31.10 8.39
N GLU A 119 -9.96 -30.05 8.11
CA GLU A 119 -9.42 -28.67 8.06
C GLU A 119 -8.88 -28.22 9.43
N TYR A 120 -9.63 -28.52 10.51
CA TYR A 120 -9.19 -28.19 11.87
C TYR A 120 -7.92 -28.96 12.26
N HIS A 121 -7.84 -30.25 11.91
CA HIS A 121 -6.63 -31.07 12.11
C HIS A 121 -5.45 -30.53 11.30
N ALA A 122 -5.67 -30.12 10.04
CA ALA A 122 -4.67 -29.51 9.19
C ALA A 122 -4.13 -28.20 9.78
N ARG A 123 -5.00 -27.35 10.35
CA ARG A 123 -4.60 -26.11 11.04
C ARG A 123 -3.72 -26.39 12.27
N ILE A 124 -4.00 -27.46 13.04
CA ILE A 124 -3.13 -27.84 14.18
C ILE A 124 -1.76 -28.29 13.69
N ILE A 125 -1.69 -29.12 12.61
CA ILE A 125 -0.42 -29.55 12.01
C ILE A 125 0.38 -28.32 11.54
N ALA A 126 -0.26 -27.38 10.85
CA ALA A 126 0.38 -26.13 10.41
C ALA A 126 0.90 -25.29 11.58
N GLN A 127 0.15 -25.19 12.70
CA GLN A 127 0.62 -24.52 13.92
C GLN A 127 1.85 -25.20 14.53
N LYS A 128 1.89 -26.55 14.55
CA LYS A 128 3.05 -27.30 15.04
C LYS A 128 4.26 -27.11 14.13
N PHE A 129 4.05 -27.06 12.82
CA PHE A 129 5.10 -26.75 11.85
C PHE A 129 5.67 -25.35 12.07
N LEU A 130 4.80 -24.32 12.18
CA LEU A 130 5.22 -22.96 12.46
C LEU A 130 6.05 -22.86 13.75
N ALA A 131 5.65 -23.57 14.79
CA ALA A 131 6.41 -23.60 16.03
C ALA A 131 7.80 -24.25 15.83
N ARG A 132 7.93 -25.31 15.01
CA ARG A 132 9.22 -25.91 14.64
C ARG A 132 10.10 -24.94 13.84
N GLU A 133 9.52 -24.24 12.87
CA GLU A 133 10.22 -23.21 12.09
C GLU A 133 10.76 -22.11 13.00
N LEU A 134 9.95 -21.62 13.95
CA LEU A 134 10.39 -20.61 14.93
C LEU A 134 11.52 -21.13 15.83
N ILE A 135 11.45 -22.39 16.29
CA ILE A 135 12.50 -23.01 17.11
C ILE A 135 13.80 -23.13 16.30
N SER A 136 13.71 -23.63 15.06
CA SER A 136 14.87 -23.76 14.18
C SER A 136 15.50 -22.41 13.88
N PHE A 137 14.68 -21.42 13.59
CA PHE A 137 15.12 -20.04 13.35
C PHE A 137 15.82 -19.44 14.57
N THR A 138 15.19 -19.52 15.75
CA THR A 138 15.79 -18.95 16.98
C THR A 138 17.09 -19.64 17.35
N SER A 139 17.21 -20.94 17.19
CA SER A 139 18.45 -21.70 17.41
C SER A 139 19.57 -21.27 16.43
N ASN A 140 19.22 -21.02 15.17
CA ASN A 140 20.16 -20.53 14.17
C ASN A 140 20.66 -19.11 14.53
N ILE A 141 19.75 -18.20 14.85
CA ILE A 141 20.11 -16.84 15.28
C ILE A 141 20.94 -16.86 16.56
N GLN A 142 20.58 -17.70 17.54
CA GLN A 142 21.38 -17.88 18.76
C GLN A 142 22.80 -18.33 18.43
N THR A 143 22.98 -19.29 17.56
CA THR A 143 24.32 -19.79 17.18
C THR A 143 25.14 -18.69 16.50
N LYS A 144 24.53 -17.93 15.59
CA LYS A 144 25.19 -16.81 14.90
C LYS A 144 25.52 -15.65 15.83
N ALA A 145 24.69 -15.40 16.86
CA ALA A 145 24.91 -14.33 17.83
C ALA A 145 26.13 -14.59 18.77
N PHE A 146 26.57 -15.85 18.88
CA PHE A 146 27.83 -16.20 19.58
C PHE A 146 29.06 -16.07 18.67
N ASP A 147 28.90 -15.82 17.39
CA ASP A 147 30.00 -15.66 16.44
C ASP A 147 30.41 -14.17 16.41
N GLU A 148 31.51 -13.84 17.11
CA GLU A 148 32.05 -12.47 17.20
C GLU A 148 32.49 -11.89 15.85
N THR A 149 32.54 -12.69 14.78
CA THR A 149 32.93 -12.21 13.45
C THR A 149 31.75 -11.63 12.66
N GLN A 150 30.51 -11.84 13.11
CA GLN A 150 29.31 -11.33 12.47
C GLN A 150 28.93 -9.96 13.00
N ASP A 151 28.54 -9.06 12.10
CA ASP A 151 27.98 -7.76 12.45
C ASP A 151 26.59 -7.94 13.07
N VAL A 152 26.34 -7.28 14.19
CA VAL A 152 25.07 -7.38 14.92
C VAL A 152 23.93 -6.79 14.11
N ASP A 153 24.18 -5.72 13.35
CA ASP A 153 23.16 -5.07 12.52
C ASP A 153 22.75 -5.98 11.36
N ASP A 154 23.70 -6.68 10.74
CA ASP A 154 23.41 -7.67 9.69
C ASP A 154 22.62 -8.86 10.25
N LEU A 155 22.95 -9.31 11.47
CA LEU A 155 22.23 -10.40 12.13
C LEU A 155 20.78 -10.00 12.48
N MET A 156 20.57 -8.77 12.94
CA MET A 156 19.23 -8.22 13.21
C MET A 156 18.39 -8.16 11.92
N GLN A 157 18.98 -7.71 10.81
CA GLN A 157 18.31 -7.66 9.51
C GLN A 157 17.93 -9.06 8.99
N GLU A 158 18.82 -10.06 9.12
CA GLU A 158 18.54 -11.44 8.78
C GLU A 158 17.38 -12.00 9.63
N ALA A 159 17.38 -11.68 10.93
CA ALA A 159 16.35 -12.12 11.86
C ALA A 159 14.97 -11.54 11.49
N GLU A 160 14.91 -10.24 11.18
CA GLU A 160 13.68 -9.57 10.74
C GLU A 160 13.16 -10.16 9.43
N GLY A 161 14.05 -10.36 8.44
CA GLY A 161 13.68 -10.94 7.14
C GLY A 161 13.07 -12.34 7.30
N LYS A 162 13.69 -13.20 8.11
CA LYS A 162 13.19 -14.58 8.29
C LYS A 162 11.89 -14.64 9.08
N LEU A 163 11.73 -13.81 10.13
CA LEU A 163 10.44 -13.67 10.84
C LEU A 163 9.31 -13.23 9.92
N PHE A 164 9.62 -12.34 8.99
CA PHE A 164 8.64 -11.89 8.01
C PHE A 164 8.23 -13.01 7.06
N GLU A 165 9.17 -13.80 6.51
CA GLU A 165 8.86 -14.95 5.67
C GLU A 165 7.93 -15.92 6.40
N ILE A 166 8.25 -16.27 7.65
CA ILE A 166 7.45 -17.15 8.50
C ILE A 166 6.05 -16.56 8.72
N SER A 167 5.96 -15.25 8.96
CA SER A 167 4.68 -14.55 9.14
C SER A 167 3.84 -14.51 7.86
N GLN A 168 4.47 -14.23 6.71
CA GLN A 168 3.76 -14.18 5.41
C GLN A 168 3.20 -15.56 4.98
N GLN A 169 3.94 -16.63 5.24
CA GLN A 169 3.48 -17.98 4.92
C GLN A 169 2.20 -18.36 5.67
N ASN A 170 1.95 -17.71 6.81
CA ASN A 170 0.80 -17.98 7.68
C ASN A 170 -0.40 -17.03 7.45
N MET A 171 -0.22 -15.94 6.67
CA MET A 171 -1.29 -15.00 6.33
C MET A 171 -2.07 -15.50 5.11
N LYS A 172 -2.90 -16.53 5.30
CA LYS A 172 -3.89 -16.88 4.28
C LYS A 172 -5.09 -15.94 4.36
N LYS A 173 -5.52 -15.46 3.20
CA LYS A 173 -6.78 -14.74 3.06
C LYS A 173 -7.91 -15.77 3.08
N ASP A 174 -8.73 -15.71 4.11
CA ASP A 174 -10.04 -16.34 4.03
C ASP A 174 -10.83 -15.66 2.91
N TYR A 175 -11.49 -16.44 2.05
CA TYR A 175 -12.45 -15.87 1.11
C TYR A 175 -13.63 -15.32 1.92
N THR A 176 -14.02 -14.10 1.61
CA THR A 176 -15.18 -13.49 2.22
C THR A 176 -16.36 -13.70 1.27
N GLN A 177 -17.48 -14.18 1.78
CA GLN A 177 -18.71 -14.23 1.01
C GLN A 177 -19.08 -12.82 0.54
N ILE A 178 -19.55 -12.69 -0.69
CA ILE A 178 -19.79 -11.37 -1.31
C ILE A 178 -20.86 -10.53 -0.59
N ASN A 179 -21.85 -11.18 0.06
CA ASN A 179 -22.99 -10.49 0.67
C ASN A 179 -22.60 -9.43 1.73
N PRO A 180 -21.75 -9.72 2.75
CA PRO A 180 -21.31 -8.69 3.69
C PRO A 180 -20.49 -7.58 3.01
N VAL A 181 -19.73 -7.92 1.97
CA VAL A 181 -18.93 -6.94 1.22
C VAL A 181 -19.82 -5.98 0.41
N ILE A 182 -20.94 -6.48 -0.16
CA ILE A 182 -21.93 -5.64 -0.84
C ILE A 182 -22.53 -4.64 0.14
N GLN A 183 -22.85 -5.06 1.36
CA GLN A 183 -23.45 -4.18 2.36
C GLN A 183 -22.46 -3.08 2.78
N GLU A 184 -21.19 -3.42 3.01
CA GLU A 184 -20.13 -2.45 3.32
C GLU A 184 -19.95 -1.46 2.16
N ALA A 185 -19.90 -1.94 0.92
CA ALA A 185 -19.79 -1.08 -0.27
C ALA A 185 -21.00 -0.13 -0.39
N TYR A 186 -22.22 -0.61 -0.11
CA TYR A 186 -23.43 0.22 -0.13
C TYR A 186 -23.40 1.31 0.95
N GLU A 187 -22.94 0.98 2.17
CA GLU A 187 -22.76 1.98 3.23
C GLU A 187 -21.71 3.04 2.86
N MET A 188 -20.61 2.63 2.20
CA MET A 188 -19.60 3.56 1.68
C MET A 188 -20.20 4.52 0.63
N LEU A 189 -21.02 4.01 -0.28
CA LEU A 189 -21.73 4.82 -1.28
C LEU A 189 -22.71 5.82 -0.62
N GLN A 190 -23.46 5.40 0.40
CA GLN A 190 -24.35 6.29 1.14
C GLN A 190 -23.56 7.40 1.87
N LYS A 191 -22.43 7.05 2.50
CA LYS A 191 -21.54 8.03 3.15
C LYS A 191 -20.96 9.02 2.15
N ALA A 192 -20.55 8.56 0.97
CA ALA A 192 -20.04 9.42 -0.10
C ALA A 192 -21.13 10.36 -0.65
N ALA A 193 -22.36 9.86 -0.84
CA ALA A 193 -23.50 10.67 -1.30
C ALA A 193 -23.93 11.74 -0.29
N ALA A 194 -23.73 11.49 1.02
CA ALA A 194 -24.04 12.44 2.07
C ALA A 194 -22.98 13.55 2.24
N ARG A 195 -21.81 13.41 1.61
CA ARG A 195 -20.76 14.44 1.63
C ARG A 195 -21.08 15.56 0.63
N THR A 196 -20.95 16.78 1.08
CA THR A 196 -21.19 17.98 0.25
C THR A 196 -20.04 18.29 -0.70
N ASP A 197 -18.84 17.70 -0.46
CA ASP A 197 -17.65 17.88 -1.28
C ASP A 197 -17.59 16.96 -2.51
N GLY A 198 -18.49 15.96 -2.59
CA GLY A 198 -18.56 15.00 -3.70
C GLY A 198 -17.33 14.06 -3.80
N LEU A 199 -16.50 13.98 -2.75
CA LEU A 199 -15.30 13.16 -2.72
C LEU A 199 -15.55 11.83 -2.01
N SER A 200 -15.14 10.74 -2.63
CA SER A 200 -15.16 9.41 -2.01
C SER A 200 -13.93 9.16 -1.11
N GLY A 201 -12.80 9.76 -1.47
CA GLY A 201 -11.52 9.63 -0.79
C GLY A 201 -11.16 10.84 0.10
N LEU A 202 -9.88 10.92 0.46
CA LEU A 202 -9.29 12.04 1.22
C LEU A 202 -8.91 13.17 0.27
N SER A 203 -9.36 14.40 0.56
CA SER A 203 -9.01 15.58 -0.24
C SER A 203 -7.52 15.89 -0.17
N SER A 204 -6.89 16.16 -1.30
CA SER A 204 -5.52 16.67 -1.39
C SER A 204 -5.42 18.17 -1.06
N GLY A 205 -6.56 18.88 -1.09
CA GLY A 205 -6.66 20.33 -1.02
C GLY A 205 -6.38 21.06 -2.34
N PHE A 206 -6.17 20.30 -3.43
CA PHE A 206 -6.06 20.84 -4.79
C PHE A 206 -7.34 20.48 -5.56
N HIS A 207 -8.24 21.46 -5.75
CA HIS A 207 -9.60 21.22 -6.24
C HIS A 207 -9.69 20.49 -7.57
N GLN A 208 -8.83 20.82 -8.53
CA GLN A 208 -8.83 20.15 -9.83
C GLN A 208 -8.31 18.71 -9.73
N LEU A 209 -7.29 18.47 -8.89
CA LEU A 209 -6.76 17.14 -8.64
C LEU A 209 -7.82 16.28 -7.94
N ASP A 210 -8.46 16.82 -6.91
CA ASP A 210 -9.52 16.13 -6.17
C ASP A 210 -10.70 15.78 -7.08
N LYS A 211 -11.09 16.69 -8.00
CA LYS A 211 -12.15 16.44 -8.97
C LYS A 211 -11.82 15.30 -9.93
N MET A 212 -10.56 15.14 -10.34
CA MET A 212 -10.14 14.05 -11.25
C MET A 212 -9.97 12.72 -10.54
N THR A 213 -9.49 12.73 -9.30
CA THR A 213 -9.17 11.52 -8.53
C THR A 213 -10.29 11.08 -7.59
N SER A 214 -11.29 11.95 -7.35
CA SER A 214 -12.28 11.83 -6.26
C SER A 214 -11.62 11.76 -4.87
N GLY A 215 -10.43 12.36 -4.73
CA GLY A 215 -9.56 12.27 -3.56
C GLY A 215 -8.74 10.99 -3.49
N TRP A 216 -7.85 10.89 -2.50
CA TRP A 216 -7.00 9.72 -2.28
C TRP A 216 -7.80 8.57 -1.68
N GLN A 217 -7.87 7.46 -2.40
CA GLN A 217 -8.69 6.30 -2.00
C GLN A 217 -7.95 5.43 -0.99
N ASN A 218 -8.69 4.86 -0.04
CA ASN A 218 -8.14 3.90 0.90
C ASN A 218 -7.54 2.68 0.19
N SER A 219 -6.49 2.12 0.78
CA SER A 219 -5.76 0.95 0.25
C SER A 219 -5.01 1.19 -1.06
N ASP A 220 -4.99 2.42 -1.60
CA ASP A 220 -4.25 2.73 -2.82
C ASP A 220 -2.78 3.04 -2.54
N LEU A 221 -1.93 2.58 -3.45
CA LEU A 221 -0.54 2.99 -3.58
C LEU A 221 -0.44 4.03 -4.71
N ILE A 222 -0.09 5.25 -4.33
CA ILE A 222 0.07 6.38 -5.24
C ILE A 222 1.56 6.68 -5.39
N ILE A 223 2.05 6.72 -6.62
CA ILE A 223 3.43 7.10 -6.91
C ILE A 223 3.43 8.53 -7.46
N ILE A 224 4.20 9.40 -6.82
CA ILE A 224 4.45 10.75 -7.33
C ILE A 224 5.90 10.86 -7.74
N ALA A 225 6.16 10.98 -9.03
CA ALA A 225 7.51 10.97 -9.56
C ALA A 225 7.86 12.29 -10.26
N ALA A 226 9.12 12.70 -10.13
CA ALA A 226 9.63 13.89 -10.79
C ALA A 226 11.16 13.83 -10.94
N ARG A 227 11.70 14.67 -11.82
CA ARG A 227 13.13 14.97 -11.85
C ARG A 227 13.54 15.80 -10.61
N PRO A 228 14.83 15.75 -10.20
CA PRO A 228 15.34 16.65 -9.15
C PRO A 228 14.97 18.11 -9.42
N ALA A 229 14.78 18.89 -8.37
CA ALA A 229 14.39 20.30 -8.40
C ALA A 229 13.00 20.64 -9.00
N MET A 230 12.20 19.65 -9.42
CA MET A 230 10.81 19.89 -9.86
C MET A 230 9.83 20.16 -8.72
N GLY A 231 10.26 19.98 -7.47
CA GLY A 231 9.46 20.31 -6.29
C GLY A 231 8.65 19.16 -5.71
N LYS A 232 9.08 17.89 -5.83
CA LYS A 232 8.39 16.72 -5.22
C LYS A 232 8.05 16.94 -3.75
N THR A 233 9.07 17.20 -2.94
CA THR A 233 8.91 17.45 -1.49
C THR A 233 8.04 18.68 -1.23
N ALA A 234 8.17 19.75 -2.03
CA ALA A 234 7.33 20.94 -1.91
C ALA A 234 5.85 20.66 -2.18
N PHE A 235 5.57 19.79 -3.17
CA PHE A 235 4.19 19.39 -3.48
C PHE A 235 3.56 18.61 -2.33
N VAL A 236 4.25 17.59 -1.82
CA VAL A 236 3.70 16.77 -0.72
C VAL A 236 3.61 17.55 0.60
N LEU A 237 4.52 18.49 0.86
CA LEU A 237 4.40 19.38 2.02
C LEU A 237 3.22 20.36 1.88
N SER A 238 2.96 20.91 0.67
CA SER A 238 1.77 21.73 0.42
C SER A 238 0.49 20.92 0.61
N MET A 239 0.47 19.67 0.13
CA MET A 239 -0.64 18.76 0.33
C MET A 239 -0.81 18.38 1.81
N ALA A 240 0.28 17.99 2.50
CA ALA A 240 0.25 17.65 3.92
C ALA A 240 -0.24 18.83 4.77
N LYS A 241 0.17 20.06 4.43
CA LYS A 241 -0.36 21.29 5.03
C LYS A 241 -1.86 21.42 4.80
N ASN A 242 -2.34 21.26 3.57
CA ASN A 242 -3.77 21.35 3.26
C ASN A 242 -4.57 20.30 4.06
N MET A 243 -4.07 19.08 4.17
CA MET A 243 -4.72 17.98 4.89
C MET A 243 -4.64 18.17 6.41
N ALA A 244 -3.45 18.36 6.97
CA ALA A 244 -3.24 18.37 8.41
C ALA A 244 -3.61 19.72 9.04
N VAL A 245 -3.27 20.84 8.41
CA VAL A 245 -3.53 22.17 8.99
C VAL A 245 -4.95 22.63 8.69
N ASN A 246 -5.37 22.57 7.41
CA ASN A 246 -6.68 23.09 6.99
C ASN A 246 -7.82 22.11 7.31
N SER A 247 -7.65 20.83 6.97
CA SER A 247 -8.71 19.81 7.09
C SER A 247 -8.61 18.97 8.37
N LYS A 248 -7.57 19.17 9.20
CA LYS A 248 -7.31 18.42 10.45
C LYS A 248 -7.28 16.91 10.26
N VAL A 249 -6.88 16.44 9.09
CA VAL A 249 -6.67 15.02 8.78
C VAL A 249 -5.29 14.59 9.28
N PRO A 250 -5.18 13.51 10.08
CA PRO A 250 -3.88 13.02 10.56
C PRO A 250 -3.03 12.46 9.41
N VAL A 251 -1.84 13.03 9.22
CA VAL A 251 -0.89 12.70 8.15
C VAL A 251 0.41 12.20 8.76
N ALA A 252 0.98 11.12 8.23
CA ALA A 252 2.35 10.69 8.55
C ALA A 252 3.26 10.95 7.35
N LEU A 253 4.44 11.52 7.60
CA LEU A 253 5.47 11.81 6.61
C LEU A 253 6.78 11.14 7.04
N PHE A 254 7.24 10.19 6.25
CA PHE A 254 8.55 9.55 6.38
C PHE A 254 9.52 10.18 5.40
N SER A 255 10.59 10.78 5.91
CA SER A 255 11.61 11.45 5.11
C SER A 255 12.94 10.72 5.24
N LEU A 256 13.38 10.12 4.15
CA LEU A 256 14.65 9.37 4.11
C LEU A 256 15.82 10.24 3.60
N GLU A 257 15.51 11.43 3.07
CA GLU A 257 16.50 12.35 2.50
C GLU A 257 16.75 13.58 3.38
N MET A 258 15.71 14.05 4.09
CA MET A 258 15.76 15.31 4.83
C MET A 258 15.49 15.10 6.31
N SER A 259 16.21 15.83 7.17
CA SER A 259 15.94 15.81 8.61
C SER A 259 14.61 16.50 8.96
N ASN A 260 14.04 16.12 10.11
CA ASN A 260 12.80 16.70 10.65
C ASN A 260 12.85 18.24 10.69
N VAL A 261 13.98 18.82 11.16
CA VAL A 261 14.14 20.28 11.22
C VAL A 261 14.10 20.91 9.83
N GLN A 262 14.70 20.29 8.82
CA GLN A 262 14.66 20.81 7.45
C GLN A 262 13.26 20.75 6.86
N LEU A 263 12.50 19.71 7.13
CA LEU A 263 11.11 19.57 6.70
C LEU A 263 10.21 20.61 7.38
N VAL A 264 10.34 20.75 8.70
CA VAL A 264 9.58 21.74 9.47
C VAL A 264 9.89 23.17 9.00
N ASN A 265 11.15 23.49 8.73
CA ASN A 265 11.52 24.78 8.17
C ASN A 265 10.87 25.04 6.80
N ARG A 266 10.83 24.03 5.90
CA ARG A 266 10.10 24.16 4.62
C ARG A 266 8.60 24.32 4.84
N LEU A 267 8.03 23.62 5.81
CA LEU A 267 6.62 23.77 6.14
C LEU A 267 6.30 25.16 6.71
N ILE A 268 7.17 25.70 7.57
CA ILE A 268 7.07 27.08 8.08
C ILE A 268 7.10 28.09 6.92
N VAL A 269 8.07 27.95 5.99
CA VAL A 269 8.14 28.80 4.78
C VAL A 269 6.83 28.73 4.00
N ASN A 270 6.27 27.54 3.84
CA ASN A 270 5.04 27.30 3.08
C ASN A 270 3.79 27.91 3.76
N VAL A 271 3.67 27.72 5.09
CA VAL A 271 2.51 28.19 5.86
C VAL A 271 2.57 29.69 6.13
N CYS A 272 3.77 30.18 6.53
CA CYS A 272 3.92 31.60 6.89
C CYS A 272 4.05 32.52 5.68
N GLU A 273 4.32 31.98 4.48
CA GLU A 273 4.53 32.76 3.25
C GLU A 273 5.65 33.81 3.43
N ILE A 274 6.72 33.41 4.09
CA ILE A 274 7.94 34.20 4.26
C ILE A 274 9.03 33.54 3.38
N PRO A 275 9.77 34.30 2.55
CA PRO A 275 10.80 33.76 1.71
C PRO A 275 11.81 32.90 2.48
N GLY A 276 12.13 31.71 1.96
CA GLY A 276 12.99 30.74 2.63
C GLY A 276 14.39 31.26 2.93
N GLU A 277 14.92 32.19 2.10
CA GLU A 277 16.22 32.85 2.32
C GLU A 277 16.22 33.71 3.59
N LYS A 278 15.12 34.43 3.87
CA LYS A 278 14.98 35.25 5.07
C LYS A 278 14.89 34.38 6.33
N ILE A 279 14.14 33.30 6.29
CA ILE A 279 14.06 32.36 7.44
C ILE A 279 15.42 31.71 7.69
N LYS A 280 16.14 31.30 6.63
CA LYS A 280 17.47 30.68 6.75
C LYS A 280 18.52 31.64 7.28
N SER A 281 18.47 32.93 6.86
CA SER A 281 19.42 33.95 7.32
C SER A 281 19.03 34.59 8.66
N GLY A 282 17.79 34.37 9.14
CA GLY A 282 17.25 35.05 10.33
C GLY A 282 16.96 36.55 10.14
N GLN A 283 17.05 37.06 8.90
CA GLN A 283 16.84 38.49 8.57
C GLN A 283 15.37 38.75 8.28
N LEU A 284 14.56 38.70 9.32
CA LEU A 284 13.12 38.99 9.26
C LEU A 284 12.84 40.43 9.72
N ALA A 285 11.98 41.11 8.98
CA ALA A 285 11.47 42.42 9.41
C ALA A 285 10.52 42.25 10.63
N PRO A 286 10.33 43.27 11.47
CA PRO A 286 9.45 43.17 12.64
C PRO A 286 8.03 42.69 12.35
N TYR A 287 7.46 43.07 11.21
CA TYR A 287 6.14 42.58 10.79
C TYR A 287 6.16 41.10 10.37
N GLU A 288 7.27 40.62 9.79
CA GLU A 288 7.44 39.19 9.39
C GLU A 288 7.56 38.29 10.64
N TRP A 289 8.21 38.79 11.71
CA TRP A 289 8.20 38.08 13.00
C TRP A 289 6.78 37.97 13.58
N GLY A 290 5.98 39.03 13.51
CA GLY A 290 4.58 38.96 13.92
C GLY A 290 3.74 38.02 13.08
N GLN A 291 3.98 37.95 11.76
CA GLN A 291 3.34 37.00 10.85
C GLN A 291 3.75 35.57 11.16
N LEU A 292 5.04 35.34 11.44
CA LEU A 292 5.57 34.04 11.83
C LEU A 292 4.92 33.54 13.13
N ASP A 293 4.91 34.39 14.19
CA ASP A 293 4.36 34.03 15.50
C ASP A 293 2.85 33.74 15.44
N TYR A 294 2.13 34.39 14.53
CA TYR A 294 0.72 34.15 14.34
C TYR A 294 0.45 32.86 13.60
N LYS A 295 1.08 32.68 12.43
CA LYS A 295 0.81 31.52 11.55
C LYS A 295 1.43 30.21 12.05
N ILE A 296 2.54 30.25 12.81
CA ILE A 296 3.16 29.05 13.37
C ILE A 296 2.24 28.32 14.37
N LYS A 297 1.31 29.06 15.00
CA LYS A 297 0.32 28.47 15.91
C LYS A 297 -0.61 27.48 15.21
N GLU A 298 -0.87 27.68 13.93
CA GLU A 298 -1.68 26.73 13.12
C GLU A 298 -0.98 25.37 12.98
N LEU A 299 0.36 25.34 13.04
CA LEU A 299 1.17 24.13 12.95
C LEU A 299 1.24 23.37 14.28
N TYR A 300 1.19 24.05 15.44
CA TYR A 300 1.30 23.37 16.74
C TYR A 300 0.18 22.35 16.96
N ASP A 301 -1.04 22.65 16.49
CA ASP A 301 -2.22 21.80 16.66
C ASP A 301 -2.49 20.93 15.42
N ALA A 302 -1.58 20.90 14.44
CA ALA A 302 -1.74 20.12 13.24
C ALA A 302 -1.39 18.65 13.49
N PRO A 303 -2.27 17.69 13.16
CA PRO A 303 -2.00 16.27 13.32
C PRO A 303 -1.04 15.75 12.21
N LEU A 304 0.19 16.28 12.20
CA LEU A 304 1.25 15.89 11.27
C LEU A 304 2.39 15.21 12.03
N TYR A 305 2.65 13.97 11.68
CA TYR A 305 3.68 13.14 12.30
C TYR A 305 4.84 12.97 11.31
N VAL A 306 6.05 13.30 11.72
CA VAL A 306 7.24 13.28 10.86
C VAL A 306 8.27 12.32 11.45
N ASP A 307 8.85 11.49 10.59
CA ASP A 307 9.93 10.55 10.93
C ASP A 307 11.06 10.72 9.91
N ASP A 308 12.29 10.96 10.39
CA ASP A 308 13.48 11.17 9.56
C ASP A 308 14.54 10.06 9.73
N THR A 309 14.09 8.86 10.11
CA THR A 309 14.99 7.70 10.24
C THR A 309 15.64 7.40 8.88
N PRO A 310 16.98 7.49 8.81
CA PRO A 310 17.70 7.18 7.57
C PRO A 310 17.65 5.68 7.29
N SER A 311 17.68 5.30 6.02
CA SER A 311 17.73 3.89 5.57
C SER A 311 16.63 3.00 6.16
N LEU A 312 15.42 3.55 6.30
CA LEU A 312 14.27 2.87 6.89
C LEU A 312 13.97 1.55 6.17
N SER A 313 13.96 0.44 6.91
CA SER A 313 13.55 -0.85 6.35
C SER A 313 12.03 -0.94 6.19
N VAL A 314 11.58 -1.80 5.25
CA VAL A 314 10.14 -2.04 5.05
C VAL A 314 9.46 -2.55 6.34
N PHE A 315 10.18 -3.33 7.15
CA PHE A 315 9.68 -3.88 8.41
C PHE A 315 9.52 -2.82 9.50
N GLU A 316 10.52 -1.97 9.62
CA GLU A 316 10.48 -0.85 10.55
C GLU A 316 9.36 0.13 10.18
N LEU A 317 9.24 0.47 8.88
CA LEU A 317 8.12 1.26 8.37
C LEU A 317 6.78 0.66 8.75
N ARG A 318 6.60 -0.67 8.54
CA ARG A 318 5.34 -1.36 8.85
C ARG A 318 5.00 -1.30 10.34
N THR A 319 6.00 -1.46 11.21
CA THR A 319 5.83 -1.39 12.66
C THR A 319 5.45 0.02 13.11
N LYS A 320 6.17 1.04 12.61
CA LYS A 320 5.87 2.46 12.89
C LYS A 320 4.50 2.86 12.35
N ALA A 321 4.17 2.43 11.13
CA ALA A 321 2.90 2.70 10.47
C ALA A 321 1.70 2.15 11.25
N ARG A 322 1.76 0.88 11.67
CA ARG A 322 0.73 0.26 12.51
C ARG A 322 0.50 1.04 13.81
N ARG A 323 1.59 1.45 14.45
CA ARG A 323 1.53 2.25 15.68
C ARG A 323 0.88 3.60 15.43
N LEU A 324 1.30 4.34 14.39
CA LEU A 324 0.75 5.65 14.03
C LEU A 324 -0.75 5.59 13.69
N VAL A 325 -1.17 4.57 12.94
CA VAL A 325 -2.60 4.38 12.62
C VAL A 325 -3.40 4.05 13.88
N ARG A 326 -2.90 3.16 14.75
CA ARG A 326 -3.63 2.72 15.94
C ARG A 326 -3.68 3.79 17.03
N GLU A 327 -2.56 4.50 17.30
CA GLU A 327 -2.44 5.43 18.42
C GLU A 327 -2.87 6.85 18.05
N HIS A 328 -2.62 7.26 16.80
CA HIS A 328 -2.87 8.63 16.35
C HIS A 328 -3.92 8.74 15.24
N GLY A 329 -4.49 7.62 14.81
CA GLY A 329 -5.55 7.61 13.80
C GLY A 329 -5.12 8.13 12.43
N VAL A 330 -3.83 7.97 12.07
CA VAL A 330 -3.29 8.42 10.78
C VAL A 330 -4.14 7.89 9.63
N LYS A 331 -4.50 8.77 8.69
CA LYS A 331 -5.36 8.48 7.55
C LYS A 331 -4.64 8.40 6.22
N ILE A 332 -3.45 8.95 6.13
CA ILE A 332 -2.61 8.93 4.93
C ILE A 332 -1.14 8.91 5.33
N MET A 333 -0.34 8.22 4.53
CA MET A 333 1.10 8.12 4.72
C MET A 333 1.83 8.59 3.48
N ILE A 334 2.88 9.38 3.66
CA ILE A 334 3.75 9.92 2.61
C ILE A 334 5.17 9.45 2.88
N ILE A 335 5.87 8.94 1.85
CA ILE A 335 7.25 8.43 1.95
C ILE A 335 8.11 9.18 0.94
N ASP A 336 9.08 9.96 1.42
CA ASP A 336 10.02 10.75 0.60
C ASP A 336 11.45 10.22 0.79
N TYR A 337 12.02 9.49 -0.13
CA TYR A 337 11.52 8.81 -1.32
C TYR A 337 11.91 7.31 -1.26
N HIS A 338 11.07 6.47 -1.78
CA HIS A 338 11.12 5.02 -1.57
C HIS A 338 12.40 4.33 -2.09
N GLN A 339 13.14 4.91 -3.05
CA GLN A 339 14.40 4.34 -3.54
C GLN A 339 15.54 4.39 -2.49
N LEU A 340 15.39 5.12 -1.38
CA LEU A 340 16.32 5.08 -0.26
C LEU A 340 15.94 4.03 0.80
N MET A 341 14.79 3.38 0.63
CA MET A 341 14.41 2.27 1.50
C MET A 341 15.28 1.03 1.22
N ASN A 342 15.50 0.26 2.25
CA ASN A 342 16.16 -1.04 2.17
C ASN A 342 15.15 -2.16 2.41
N ALA A 343 15.21 -3.20 1.60
CA ALA A 343 14.54 -4.44 1.90
C ALA A 343 15.49 -5.35 2.68
N SER A 344 15.94 -4.85 3.84
CA SER A 344 16.93 -5.49 4.71
C SER A 344 16.57 -6.93 5.05
N GLY A 345 17.56 -7.80 5.15
CA GLY A 345 17.39 -9.21 5.49
C GLY A 345 17.09 -10.13 4.30
N MET A 346 16.99 -9.60 3.08
CA MET A 346 16.83 -10.38 1.85
C MET A 346 18.01 -10.12 0.92
N SER A 347 18.60 -11.17 0.34
CA SER A 347 19.61 -11.02 -0.71
C SER A 347 18.92 -10.90 -2.07
N PHE A 348 19.18 -9.82 -2.79
CA PHE A 348 18.63 -9.56 -4.12
C PHE A 348 19.69 -9.69 -5.20
N GLY A 349 19.31 -10.26 -6.33
CA GLY A 349 20.19 -10.36 -7.49
C GLY A 349 20.38 -9.02 -8.22
N SER A 350 19.45 -8.07 -8.03
CA SER A 350 19.51 -6.76 -8.68
C SER A 350 18.73 -5.70 -7.88
N ARG A 351 19.11 -4.43 -8.06
CA ARG A 351 18.38 -3.30 -7.48
C ARG A 351 16.92 -3.22 -7.94
N GLN A 352 16.61 -3.68 -9.14
CA GLN A 352 15.25 -3.72 -9.67
C GLN A 352 14.36 -4.70 -8.89
N GLU A 353 14.91 -5.84 -8.48
CA GLU A 353 14.20 -6.83 -7.69
C GLU A 353 13.91 -6.31 -6.28
N GLU A 354 14.87 -5.64 -5.65
CA GLU A 354 14.70 -4.98 -4.36
C GLU A 354 13.58 -3.92 -4.41
N VAL A 355 13.63 -3.01 -5.39
CA VAL A 355 12.62 -1.97 -5.58
C VAL A 355 11.22 -2.58 -5.84
N SER A 356 11.18 -3.68 -6.59
CA SER A 356 9.95 -4.44 -6.84
C SER A 356 9.35 -5.00 -5.54
N THR A 357 10.20 -5.55 -4.68
CA THR A 357 9.78 -6.10 -3.39
C THR A 357 9.28 -5.01 -2.44
N ILE A 358 9.97 -3.86 -2.40
CA ILE A 358 9.53 -2.69 -1.64
C ILE A 358 8.15 -2.22 -2.12
N SER A 359 7.95 -2.06 -3.43
CA SER A 359 6.69 -1.62 -4.03
C SER A 359 5.52 -2.52 -3.64
N ARG A 360 5.68 -3.86 -3.79
CA ARG A 360 4.66 -4.84 -3.37
C ARG A 360 4.37 -4.77 -1.88
N SER A 361 5.41 -4.57 -1.07
CA SER A 361 5.27 -4.46 0.37
C SER A 361 4.50 -3.21 0.77
N LEU A 362 4.75 -2.06 0.12
CA LEU A 362 3.99 -0.82 0.32
C LEU A 362 2.52 -0.98 -0.10
N LYS A 363 2.25 -1.63 -1.24
CA LYS A 363 0.86 -1.94 -1.64
C LYS A 363 0.19 -2.89 -0.65
N GLY A 364 0.92 -3.88 -0.14
CA GLY A 364 0.45 -4.78 0.92
C GLY A 364 0.11 -4.01 2.20
N LEU A 365 0.96 -3.07 2.60
CA LEU A 365 0.78 -2.24 3.79
C LEU A 365 -0.42 -1.28 3.64
N ALA A 366 -0.61 -0.66 2.47
CA ALA A 366 -1.77 0.18 2.18
C ALA A 366 -3.09 -0.59 2.34
N LYS A 367 -3.15 -1.84 1.85
CA LYS A 367 -4.31 -2.72 2.01
C LYS A 367 -4.52 -3.16 3.46
N GLU A 368 -3.44 -3.49 4.17
CA GLU A 368 -3.47 -3.93 5.56
C GLU A 368 -4.02 -2.85 6.49
N LEU A 369 -3.53 -1.62 6.33
CA LEU A 369 -3.91 -0.48 7.16
C LEU A 369 -5.20 0.20 6.68
N ASN A 370 -5.66 -0.13 5.47
CA ASN A 370 -6.80 0.51 4.79
C ASN A 370 -6.67 2.03 4.71
N ILE A 371 -5.46 2.52 4.35
CA ILE A 371 -5.15 3.94 4.13
C ILE A 371 -4.40 4.11 2.81
N PRO A 372 -4.49 5.27 2.14
CA PRO A 372 -3.63 5.60 1.01
C PRO A 372 -2.17 5.76 1.46
N ILE A 373 -1.26 5.23 0.64
CA ILE A 373 0.19 5.44 0.78
C ILE A 373 0.69 6.16 -0.47
N ILE A 374 1.30 7.31 -0.28
CA ILE A 374 1.95 8.08 -1.32
C ILE A 374 3.46 7.86 -1.21
N ALA A 375 4.07 7.30 -2.25
CA ALA A 375 5.51 7.11 -2.31
C ALA A 375 6.11 8.01 -3.41
N LEU A 376 7.13 8.78 -3.03
CA LEU A 376 7.83 9.62 -3.97
C LEU A 376 8.90 8.83 -4.72
N SER A 377 9.06 9.12 -6.00
CA SER A 377 10.04 8.48 -6.88
C SER A 377 10.82 9.49 -7.68
N GLN A 378 12.04 9.15 -8.05
CA GLN A 378 12.86 9.94 -8.93
C GLN A 378 12.85 9.36 -10.34
N LEU A 379 12.65 10.21 -11.35
CA LEU A 379 12.66 9.82 -12.76
C LEU A 379 14.08 9.66 -13.30
N ASN A 380 14.23 8.81 -14.30
CA ASN A 380 15.49 8.61 -15.03
C ASN A 380 15.92 9.91 -15.72
N ARG A 381 17.24 10.11 -15.86
CA ARG A 381 17.85 11.27 -16.54
C ARG A 381 17.51 11.32 -18.04
N GLY A 382 17.08 10.23 -18.65
CA GLY A 382 16.71 10.15 -20.06
C GLY A 382 15.67 11.18 -20.51
N VAL A 383 14.79 11.63 -19.61
CA VAL A 383 13.79 12.70 -19.87
C VAL A 383 14.45 14.00 -20.32
N GLU A 384 15.62 14.34 -19.73
CA GLU A 384 16.33 15.59 -20.02
C GLU A 384 17.01 15.59 -21.40
N ASN A 385 17.22 14.42 -21.99
CA ASN A 385 17.88 14.27 -23.29
C ASN A 385 16.92 14.32 -24.48
N ARG A 386 15.60 14.31 -24.23
CA ARG A 386 14.60 14.37 -25.30
C ARG A 386 14.51 15.77 -25.87
N GLU A 387 14.29 15.88 -27.18
CA GLU A 387 14.11 17.14 -27.88
C GLU A 387 12.62 17.57 -27.91
N GLY A 388 12.40 18.88 -28.03
CA GLY A 388 11.06 19.46 -28.12
C GLY A 388 10.37 19.69 -26.77
N ILE A 389 9.28 20.44 -26.80
CA ILE A 389 8.48 20.79 -25.62
C ILE A 389 7.83 19.54 -25.04
N ASP A 390 7.17 18.75 -25.87
CA ASP A 390 6.52 17.49 -25.45
C ASP A 390 7.52 16.40 -25.04
N GLY A 391 8.74 16.43 -25.61
CA GLY A 391 9.80 15.50 -25.26
C GLY A 391 10.26 15.62 -23.80
N LYS A 392 10.13 16.80 -23.18
CA LYS A 392 10.48 17.04 -21.78
C LYS A 392 9.38 16.61 -20.79
N ARG A 393 8.19 16.29 -21.27
CA ARG A 393 7.12 15.79 -20.42
C ARG A 393 7.39 14.35 -19.97
N PRO A 394 7.29 14.04 -18.67
CA PRO A 394 7.48 12.70 -18.17
C PRO A 394 6.44 11.70 -18.69
N GLN A 395 6.88 10.44 -18.87
CA GLN A 395 6.05 9.32 -19.30
C GLN A 395 6.30 8.11 -18.39
N LEU A 396 5.38 7.12 -18.39
CA LEU A 396 5.51 5.90 -17.58
C LEU A 396 6.82 5.15 -17.84
N SER A 397 7.33 5.17 -19.08
CA SER A 397 8.62 4.59 -19.43
C SER A 397 9.83 5.22 -18.70
N ASP A 398 9.67 6.41 -18.11
CA ASP A 398 10.73 7.10 -17.37
C ASP A 398 10.91 6.59 -15.95
N LEU A 399 9.97 5.76 -15.48
CA LEU A 399 10.07 4.94 -14.26
C LEU A 399 10.88 3.65 -14.50
N ARG A 400 11.66 3.54 -15.56
CA ARG A 400 12.20 2.32 -16.19
C ARG A 400 13.09 1.43 -15.31
N GLU A 401 13.73 1.95 -14.27
CA GLU A 401 14.42 1.14 -13.25
C GLU A 401 13.42 0.49 -12.26
N SER A 402 12.14 0.79 -12.42
CA SER A 402 11.07 0.47 -11.49
C SER A 402 9.80 0.04 -12.21
N GLY A 403 9.90 -0.76 -13.29
CA GLY A 403 8.72 -1.28 -14.03
C GLY A 403 7.70 -2.00 -13.13
N ALA A 404 8.17 -2.58 -12.04
CA ALA A 404 7.30 -3.17 -11.04
C ALA A 404 6.50 -2.13 -10.23
N ILE A 405 7.08 -0.96 -9.96
CA ILE A 405 6.38 0.14 -9.28
C ILE A 405 5.18 0.58 -10.10
N GLU A 406 5.37 0.72 -11.43
CA GLU A 406 4.26 1.02 -12.32
C GLU A 406 3.16 -0.02 -12.24
N GLN A 407 3.50 -1.32 -12.22
CA GLN A 407 2.51 -2.40 -12.16
C GLN A 407 1.75 -2.44 -10.83
N ASP A 408 2.44 -2.26 -9.72
CA ASP A 408 1.87 -2.37 -8.37
C ASP A 408 1.04 -1.13 -7.98
N ALA A 409 1.42 0.07 -8.48
CA ALA A 409 0.74 1.33 -8.20
C ALA A 409 -0.69 1.35 -8.76
N ASP A 410 -1.62 1.90 -7.99
CA ASP A 410 -2.98 2.17 -8.45
C ASP A 410 -3.04 3.49 -9.22
N MET A 411 -2.22 4.45 -8.83
CA MET A 411 -2.09 5.75 -9.48
C MET A 411 -0.63 6.14 -9.62
N VAL A 412 -0.27 6.73 -10.77
CA VAL A 412 1.05 7.32 -11.03
C VAL A 412 0.85 8.75 -11.49
N CYS A 413 1.45 9.68 -10.76
CA CYS A 413 1.44 11.11 -11.06
C CYS A 413 2.86 11.60 -11.32
N PHE A 414 3.02 12.47 -12.30
CA PHE A 414 4.28 13.17 -12.55
C PHE A 414 4.12 14.64 -12.23
N ILE A 415 5.20 15.25 -11.70
CA ILE A 415 5.30 16.69 -11.56
C ILE A 415 6.20 17.20 -12.66
N HIS A 416 5.65 18.08 -13.49
CA HIS A 416 6.35 18.75 -14.57
C HIS A 416 6.24 20.27 -14.41
N ARG A 417 7.38 20.96 -14.55
CA ARG A 417 7.45 22.42 -14.51
C ARG A 417 8.11 22.91 -15.79
N PRO A 418 7.30 23.43 -16.75
CA PRO A 418 7.80 23.93 -18.03
C PRO A 418 8.86 25.02 -17.86
N GLU A 419 8.65 25.95 -16.92
CA GLU A 419 9.59 27.03 -16.60
C GLU A 419 11.01 26.54 -16.27
N TYR A 420 11.15 25.39 -15.61
CA TYR A 420 12.46 24.79 -15.32
C TYR A 420 13.27 24.49 -16.59
N TYR A 421 12.57 24.15 -17.67
CA TYR A 421 13.14 23.91 -19.00
C TYR A 421 13.16 25.17 -19.87
N LYS A 422 12.88 26.36 -19.29
CA LYS A 422 12.78 27.65 -19.99
C LYS A 422 11.67 27.68 -21.05
N ILE A 423 10.61 26.91 -20.82
CA ILE A 423 9.40 26.91 -21.64
C ILE A 423 8.40 27.81 -20.94
N TYR A 424 8.16 29.00 -21.51
CA TYR A 424 7.35 30.03 -20.87
C TYR A 424 5.98 30.21 -21.48
N THR A 425 5.74 29.59 -22.64
CA THR A 425 4.44 29.64 -23.34
C THR A 425 4.08 28.26 -23.86
N ASP A 426 2.79 27.91 -23.81
CA ASP A 426 2.28 26.72 -24.46
C ASP A 426 2.07 26.93 -25.98
N GLU A 427 1.66 25.87 -26.70
CA GLU A 427 1.35 25.96 -28.12
C GLU A 427 0.19 26.91 -28.47
N LYS A 428 -0.65 27.22 -27.48
CA LYS A 428 -1.80 28.13 -27.60
C LYS A 428 -1.47 29.57 -27.23
N GLY A 429 -0.20 29.83 -26.83
CA GLY A 429 0.27 31.15 -26.42
C GLY A 429 -0.08 31.54 -24.97
N ASN A 430 -0.53 30.60 -24.13
CA ASN A 430 -0.77 30.88 -22.72
C ASN A 430 0.55 30.99 -21.96
N ASP A 431 0.60 31.88 -20.98
CA ASP A 431 1.77 32.07 -20.10
C ASP A 431 1.88 30.92 -19.08
N LEU A 432 3.04 30.28 -19.05
CA LEU A 432 3.36 29.15 -18.16
C LEU A 432 4.29 29.53 -17.00
N HIS A 433 4.58 30.84 -16.80
CA HIS A 433 5.42 31.27 -15.69
C HIS A 433 4.79 30.89 -14.33
N GLY A 434 5.59 30.24 -13.48
CA GLY A 434 5.15 29.77 -12.18
C GLY A 434 4.09 28.67 -12.24
N MET A 435 3.81 28.10 -13.41
CA MET A 435 2.88 26.98 -13.55
C MET A 435 3.59 25.64 -13.39
N ALA A 436 2.86 24.70 -12.83
CA ALA A 436 3.28 23.31 -12.69
C ALA A 436 2.14 22.38 -13.11
N GLU A 437 2.48 21.35 -13.85
CA GLU A 437 1.55 20.31 -14.28
C GLU A 437 1.68 19.08 -13.39
N ILE A 438 0.56 18.60 -12.86
CA ILE A 438 0.46 17.29 -12.24
C ILE A 438 -0.19 16.37 -13.26
N ILE A 439 0.62 15.51 -13.85
CA ILE A 439 0.23 14.60 -14.94
C ILE A 439 -0.19 13.27 -14.30
N ILE A 440 -1.47 12.93 -14.33
CA ILE A 440 -1.98 11.62 -13.92
C ILE A 440 -1.80 10.68 -15.10
N ALA A 441 -0.67 9.95 -15.11
CA ALA A 441 -0.30 9.06 -16.22
C ALA A 441 -0.90 7.65 -16.11
N LYS A 442 -1.24 7.24 -14.90
CA LYS A 442 -1.94 5.97 -14.61
C LYS A 442 -2.97 6.19 -13.51
N HIS A 443 -4.16 5.67 -13.71
CA HIS A 443 -5.22 5.64 -12.70
C HIS A 443 -6.08 4.40 -12.91
N ARG A 444 -6.04 3.43 -11.99
CA ARG A 444 -6.78 2.16 -12.14
C ARG A 444 -8.30 2.36 -12.08
N ASN A 445 -8.75 3.30 -11.25
CA ASN A 445 -10.16 3.49 -10.94
C ASN A 445 -10.73 4.80 -11.50
N GLY A 446 -10.02 5.50 -12.40
CA GLY A 446 -10.45 6.80 -12.90
C GLY A 446 -9.77 7.22 -14.19
N ALA A 447 -9.99 8.49 -14.56
CA ALA A 447 -9.43 9.08 -15.76
C ALA A 447 -7.96 9.47 -15.57
N VAL A 448 -7.20 9.48 -16.66
CA VAL A 448 -5.87 10.09 -16.77
C VAL A 448 -6.02 11.50 -17.34
N GLY A 449 -5.05 12.37 -17.05
CA GLY A 449 -5.07 13.75 -17.54
C GLY A 449 -4.13 14.64 -16.77
N ASP A 450 -4.18 15.93 -17.07
CA ASP A 450 -3.27 16.93 -16.55
C ASP A 450 -4.02 17.93 -15.67
N VAL A 451 -3.43 18.24 -14.51
CA VAL A 451 -3.93 19.25 -13.58
C VAL A 451 -2.90 20.38 -13.49
N LEU A 452 -3.33 21.59 -13.77
CA LEU A 452 -2.50 22.78 -13.64
C LEU A 452 -2.57 23.31 -12.21
N LEU A 453 -1.41 23.53 -11.61
CA LEU A 453 -1.24 24.19 -10.32
C LEU A 453 -0.28 25.37 -10.47
N ARG A 454 -0.30 26.30 -9.53
CA ARG A 454 0.70 27.37 -9.44
C ARG A 454 1.79 26.96 -8.46
N PHE A 455 3.04 27.14 -8.86
CA PHE A 455 4.20 26.93 -8.01
C PHE A 455 4.87 28.26 -7.68
N ARG A 456 4.95 28.59 -6.39
CA ARG A 456 5.71 29.74 -5.89
C ARG A 456 7.03 29.28 -5.30
N GLY A 457 8.10 29.47 -6.05
CA GLY A 457 9.44 29.02 -5.66
C GLY A 457 9.95 29.65 -4.37
N GLU A 458 9.64 30.93 -4.12
CA GLU A 458 10.04 31.68 -2.92
C GLU A 458 9.55 31.01 -1.63
N TYR A 459 8.34 30.43 -1.68
CA TYR A 459 7.68 29.78 -0.54
C TYR A 459 7.70 28.25 -0.63
N ALA A 460 8.37 27.70 -1.65
CA ALA A 460 8.34 26.27 -1.96
C ALA A 460 6.91 25.69 -1.89
N ARG A 461 5.93 26.40 -2.47
CA ARG A 461 4.50 26.14 -2.31
C ARG A 461 3.82 25.86 -3.63
N PHE A 462 3.00 24.82 -3.64
CA PHE A 462 1.97 24.56 -4.66
C PHE A 462 0.62 25.08 -4.16
N GLN A 463 -0.16 25.68 -5.05
CA GLN A 463 -1.48 26.21 -4.76
C GLN A 463 -2.40 26.09 -5.97
N ASN A 464 -3.72 26.20 -5.76
CA ASN A 464 -4.66 26.27 -6.87
C ASN A 464 -4.45 27.58 -7.66
N PRO A 465 -4.64 27.57 -8.97
CA PRO A 465 -4.47 28.79 -9.80
C PRO A 465 -5.34 29.96 -9.35
N ASP A 466 -6.51 29.66 -8.78
CA ASP A 466 -7.52 30.67 -8.40
C ASP A 466 -7.34 31.20 -6.97
N ASP A 467 -6.47 30.62 -6.15
CA ASP A 467 -6.26 31.04 -4.74
C ASP A 467 -5.76 32.49 -4.62
N ASP A 468 -5.09 33.03 -5.64
CA ASP A 468 -4.62 34.43 -5.65
C ASP A 468 -5.73 35.47 -5.92
N MET A 469 -6.91 35.04 -6.39
CA MET A 469 -8.02 35.96 -6.66
C MET A 469 -8.82 36.34 -5.41
N ILE A 470 -8.56 35.68 -4.27
CA ILE A 470 -9.42 35.78 -3.07
C ILE A 470 -8.82 36.66 -1.95
N VAL A 471 -7.60 37.20 -2.08
CA VAL A 471 -7.02 38.06 -1.04
C VAL A 471 -7.24 39.52 -1.40
N PRO A 472 -8.25 40.25 -0.83
CA PRO A 472 -8.25 41.70 -0.81
C PRO A 472 -7.17 42.14 0.18
N MET A 473 -6.14 42.83 -0.29
CA MET A 473 -5.26 43.59 0.61
C MET A 473 -6.11 44.57 1.38
N PRO A 474 -6.00 44.68 2.72
CA PRO A 474 -6.70 45.72 3.46
C PRO A 474 -6.15 47.07 3.02
N GLY A 475 -6.91 47.81 2.21
CA GLY A 475 -6.57 49.19 1.82
C GLY A 475 -6.61 49.52 0.33
N GLU A 476 -6.78 48.57 -0.59
CA GLU A 476 -7.05 48.88 -1.99
C GLU A 476 -8.52 48.56 -2.36
N GLU A 477 -9.33 49.63 -2.50
CA GLU A 477 -10.59 49.53 -3.23
C GLU A 477 -10.27 49.18 -4.68
N LYS A 478 -10.32 47.87 -5.02
CA LYS A 478 -10.28 47.44 -6.41
C LYS A 478 -11.55 47.93 -7.08
N LYS A 479 -11.43 49.04 -7.85
CA LYS A 479 -12.45 49.38 -8.85
C LYS A 479 -12.64 48.14 -9.72
N ALA A 480 -13.81 47.53 -9.67
CA ALA A 480 -14.18 46.42 -10.52
C ALA A 480 -13.82 46.77 -11.98
N PRO A 481 -13.18 45.85 -12.74
CA PRO A 481 -12.93 46.08 -14.15
C PRO A 481 -14.28 46.25 -14.83
N VAL A 482 -14.61 47.45 -15.24
CA VAL A 482 -15.77 47.72 -16.08
C VAL A 482 -15.43 47.10 -17.43
N LEU A 483 -15.96 45.92 -17.70
CA LEU A 483 -15.95 45.32 -19.03
C LEU A 483 -16.77 46.24 -19.94
N ARG A 484 -16.10 47.19 -20.60
CA ARG A 484 -16.72 47.97 -21.66
C ARG A 484 -17.00 47.06 -22.83
N SER A 485 -18.27 46.71 -23.00
CA SER A 485 -18.76 46.06 -24.21
C SER A 485 -18.37 46.93 -25.42
N LYS A 486 -17.75 46.32 -26.43
CA LYS A 486 -17.41 46.97 -27.72
C LYS A 486 -18.63 47.47 -28.51
N MET A 487 -19.84 47.36 -27.97
CA MET A 487 -21.11 47.76 -28.65
C MET A 487 -21.55 49.19 -28.34
N ASN A 488 -20.82 49.96 -27.53
CA ASN A 488 -21.25 51.30 -27.14
C ASN A 488 -20.36 52.42 -27.70
N ASN A 489 -19.85 52.30 -28.93
CA ASN A 489 -19.26 53.42 -29.66
C ASN A 489 -20.15 53.74 -30.88
N GLY A 490 -21.18 54.53 -30.66
CA GLY A 490 -22.02 55.09 -31.73
C GLY A 490 -23.12 55.96 -31.14
N GLY A 491 -22.96 57.26 -31.26
CA GLY A 491 -23.87 58.37 -31.28
C GLY A 491 -25.19 58.27 -30.50
N GLY A 492 -25.41 59.27 -29.67
CA GLY A 492 -26.60 59.41 -28.85
C GLY A 492 -27.94 59.40 -29.64
N GLN A 493 -28.87 58.69 -29.07
CA GLN A 493 -30.30 58.96 -29.11
C GLN A 493 -30.93 58.32 -27.88
N ASP A 494 -31.71 59.09 -27.14
CA ASP A 494 -32.43 58.69 -25.93
C ASP A 494 -33.37 57.52 -26.25
N PHE A 495 -33.09 56.33 -25.73
CA PHE A 495 -33.95 55.18 -25.82
C PHE A 495 -34.84 55.09 -24.59
N VAL A 496 -36.11 55.41 -24.74
CA VAL A 496 -37.15 55.17 -23.74
C VAL A 496 -37.56 53.71 -23.86
N PRO A 497 -37.43 52.89 -22.78
CA PRO A 497 -37.86 51.48 -22.89
C PRO A 497 -39.38 51.38 -23.01
N PRO A 498 -39.88 50.44 -23.83
CA PRO A 498 -41.32 50.16 -23.95
C PRO A 498 -41.85 49.55 -22.61
N PRO A 499 -43.13 49.76 -22.29
CA PRO A 499 -43.76 49.20 -21.10
C PRO A 499 -43.79 47.66 -21.18
N PRO A 500 -43.78 46.95 -20.04
CA PRO A 500 -43.78 45.49 -20.02
C PRO A 500 -45.04 44.93 -20.65
N ALA A 501 -44.88 43.97 -21.59
CA ALA A 501 -45.97 43.28 -22.21
C ALA A 501 -46.71 42.38 -21.18
N GLU A 502 -48.03 42.54 -21.11
CA GLU A 502 -48.91 41.69 -20.32
C GLU A 502 -48.76 40.23 -20.79
N MET A 503 -48.47 39.32 -19.86
CA MET A 503 -48.46 37.86 -20.17
C MET A 503 -49.90 37.37 -20.37
N PRO A 504 -50.15 36.56 -21.41
CA PRO A 504 -51.45 35.92 -21.60
C PRO A 504 -51.73 34.91 -20.45
N PRO A 505 -53.03 34.73 -20.07
CA PRO A 505 -53.41 33.82 -19.01
C PRO A 505 -53.09 32.38 -19.39
N MET A 506 -52.56 31.63 -18.42
CA MET A 506 -52.31 30.19 -18.56
C MET A 506 -53.62 29.42 -18.77
N PRO A 507 -53.65 28.40 -19.64
CA PRO A 507 -54.84 27.55 -19.79
C PRO A 507 -55.01 26.65 -18.55
N ASP A 508 -56.29 26.47 -18.18
CA ASP A 508 -56.76 25.61 -17.10
C ASP A 508 -56.25 24.17 -17.21
N ASN A 509 -55.81 23.63 -16.08
CA ASN A 509 -55.33 22.26 -15.95
C ASN A 509 -56.50 21.25 -16.02
N PRO A 510 -56.57 20.31 -17.01
CA PRO A 510 -57.71 19.41 -17.16
C PRO A 510 -57.63 18.10 -16.33
N PHE A 511 -56.75 17.96 -15.36
CA PHE A 511 -56.65 16.74 -14.54
C PHE A 511 -56.90 17.02 -13.05
N GLY A 512 -58.18 17.35 -12.74
CA GLY A 512 -58.74 17.20 -11.42
C GLY A 512 -59.38 15.83 -11.24
N ALA A 513 -58.68 14.88 -10.64
CA ALA A 513 -59.32 13.67 -10.09
C ALA A 513 -58.93 13.55 -8.61
N PRO A 514 -59.88 13.29 -7.70
CA PRO A 514 -59.64 13.21 -6.29
C PRO A 514 -58.92 11.91 -5.88
N VAL A 515 -57.96 12.02 -4.99
CA VAL A 515 -57.26 10.90 -4.37
C VAL A 515 -58.20 10.28 -3.34
N PRO A 516 -58.42 8.95 -3.31
CA PRO A 516 -59.19 8.30 -2.27
C PRO A 516 -58.34 8.12 -1.01
N ASP A 517 -58.97 8.45 0.13
CA ASP A 517 -58.49 8.15 1.47
C ASP A 517 -58.22 6.66 1.65
N VAL A 518 -57.05 6.31 2.18
CA VAL A 518 -56.74 4.98 2.68
C VAL A 518 -56.61 5.12 4.22
N PRO A 519 -57.41 4.44 5.01
CA PRO A 519 -57.27 4.42 6.47
C PRO A 519 -56.27 3.34 6.91
N PHE A 520 -55.43 3.70 7.87
CA PHE A 520 -54.55 2.95 8.78
C PHE A 520 -53.32 2.25 8.23
#